data_704ed3e938ff2c56ac69d1c326bf1210
#
_entry.id   704ed3e938ff2c56ac69d1c326bf1210
#
_cell.length_a   1.000
_cell.length_b   1.000
_cell.length_c   1.000
_cell.angle_alpha   90.00
_cell.angle_beta   90.00
_cell.angle_gamma   90.00
#
_symmetry.space_group_name_H-M   'P 1'
#
loop_
_entity.id
_entity.type
_entity.pdbx_description
1 polymer ?
#
loop_
_entity_poly.entity_id
_entity_poly.type
_entity_poly.pdbx_seq_one_letter_code
_entity_poly.pdbx_strand_id
1 'polypeptide(L)'
;QLPIAPDAAKEYMPILIGLSIAGVIYGSIVALRQKDLKKLLAYSSLAHVGLIAAGCYTLTADGLNGAVYQMIAHGFVIVGLFFAAEVIFRRFETRKIDELGGIRSQASGFTSMFMILVLASVALPGTYNFVGEFTVLYSLSQVNIWFAVIGGTTIILGAYYMLKMFQNVMLGETNTKVFKD
;
A
#
# COMPACT_ATOMS: atom_id res chain seq x y z
N GLN A 1 -17.58 -7.22 -15.33
CA GLN A 1 -17.70 -6.43 -16.59
C GLN A 1 -16.79 -6.99 -17.70
N LEU A 2 -15.53 -7.33 -17.40
CA LEU A 2 -14.56 -7.82 -18.40
C LEU A 2 -15.07 -9.03 -19.22
N PRO A 3 -15.64 -10.09 -18.62
CA PRO A 3 -16.18 -11.20 -19.38
C PRO A 3 -17.58 -10.94 -19.97
N ILE A 4 -18.33 -9.92 -19.47
CA ILE A 4 -19.73 -9.67 -19.88
C ILE A 4 -19.80 -8.67 -21.04
N ALA A 5 -18.91 -7.68 -21.08
CA ALA A 5 -18.89 -6.63 -22.10
C ALA A 5 -17.44 -6.28 -22.53
N PRO A 6 -16.75 -7.20 -23.22
CA PRO A 6 -15.33 -7.00 -23.58
C PRO A 6 -15.13 -5.83 -24.55
N ASP A 7 -16.06 -5.59 -25.46
CA ASP A 7 -15.93 -4.52 -26.44
C ASP A 7 -16.07 -3.14 -25.80
N ALA A 8 -17.04 -2.97 -24.89
CA ALA A 8 -17.16 -1.75 -24.09
C ALA A 8 -15.94 -1.51 -23.20
N ALA A 9 -15.38 -2.59 -22.62
CA ALA A 9 -14.16 -2.47 -21.81
C ALA A 9 -12.96 -1.99 -22.64
N LYS A 10 -12.83 -2.43 -23.89
CA LYS A 10 -11.77 -1.96 -24.81
C LYS A 10 -11.94 -0.49 -25.19
N GLU A 11 -13.17 -0.08 -25.49
CA GLU A 11 -13.46 1.30 -25.89
C GLU A 11 -13.14 2.30 -24.77
N TYR A 12 -13.50 1.97 -23.52
CA TYR A 12 -13.28 2.83 -22.36
C TYR A 12 -11.98 2.57 -21.60
N MET A 13 -11.12 1.65 -22.09
CA MET A 13 -9.86 1.27 -21.44
C MET A 13 -8.99 2.47 -20.99
N PRO A 14 -8.70 3.46 -21.84
CA PRO A 14 -7.82 4.57 -21.46
C PRO A 14 -8.42 5.42 -20.33
N ILE A 15 -9.75 5.60 -20.32
CA ILE A 15 -10.45 6.34 -19.27
C ILE A 15 -10.40 5.57 -17.95
N LEU A 16 -10.67 4.25 -17.99
CA LEU A 16 -10.66 3.40 -16.80
C LEU A 16 -9.27 3.30 -16.17
N ILE A 17 -8.21 3.15 -16.98
CA ILE A 17 -6.84 3.18 -16.51
C ILE A 17 -6.50 4.57 -15.95
N GLY A 18 -6.87 5.64 -16.63
CA GLY A 18 -6.65 7.01 -16.18
C GLY A 18 -7.29 7.30 -14.82
N LEU A 19 -8.54 6.91 -14.61
CA LEU A 19 -9.23 7.04 -13.32
C LEU A 19 -8.56 6.19 -12.23
N SER A 20 -8.14 4.99 -12.57
CA SER A 20 -7.43 4.10 -11.62
C SER A 20 -6.10 4.72 -11.17
N ILE A 21 -5.32 5.27 -12.10
CA ILE A 21 -4.06 5.98 -11.81
C ILE A 21 -4.31 7.27 -11.04
N ALA A 22 -5.38 8.00 -11.33
CA ALA A 22 -5.77 9.16 -10.51
C ALA A 22 -6.04 8.75 -9.05
N GLY A 23 -6.69 7.60 -8.83
CA GLY A 23 -6.88 7.00 -7.51
C GLY A 23 -5.57 6.64 -6.82
N VAL A 24 -4.59 6.11 -7.57
CA VAL A 24 -3.23 5.82 -7.08
C VAL A 24 -2.55 7.08 -6.55
N ILE A 25 -2.54 8.15 -7.35
CA ILE A 25 -1.89 9.42 -6.98
C ILE A 25 -2.61 10.05 -5.79
N TYR A 26 -3.94 10.12 -5.85
CA TYR A 26 -4.75 10.69 -4.77
C TYR A 26 -4.51 9.95 -3.45
N GLY A 27 -4.62 8.61 -3.45
CA GLY A 27 -4.39 7.78 -2.27
C GLY A 27 -3.00 8.00 -1.68
N SER A 28 -1.96 8.02 -2.52
CA SER A 28 -0.57 8.22 -2.10
C SER A 28 -0.32 9.62 -1.50
N ILE A 29 -0.83 10.67 -2.13
CA ILE A 29 -0.66 12.05 -1.63
C ILE A 29 -1.40 12.25 -0.31
N VAL A 30 -2.61 11.69 -0.18
CA VAL A 30 -3.37 11.78 1.07
C VAL A 30 -2.70 10.96 2.18
N ALA A 31 -2.17 9.76 1.87
CA ALA A 31 -1.41 8.94 2.81
C ALA A 31 -0.20 9.68 3.39
N LEU A 32 0.55 10.42 2.56
CA LEU A 32 1.71 11.23 2.98
C LEU A 32 1.40 12.25 4.08
N ARG A 33 0.17 12.75 4.13
CA ARG A 33 -0.26 13.80 5.07
C ARG A 33 -1.01 13.27 6.28
N GLN A 34 -1.21 11.95 6.38
CA GLN A 34 -1.94 11.37 7.50
C GLN A 34 -1.10 11.35 8.78
N LYS A 35 -1.74 11.74 9.86
CA LYS A 35 -1.20 11.65 11.22
C LYS A 35 -1.80 10.49 12.03
N ASP A 36 -2.84 9.88 11.52
CA ASP A 36 -3.51 8.71 12.10
C ASP A 36 -3.02 7.44 11.42
N LEU A 37 -2.52 6.48 12.20
CA LEU A 37 -1.94 5.23 11.73
C LEU A 37 -2.92 4.43 10.85
N LYS A 38 -4.18 4.28 11.29
CA LYS A 38 -5.17 3.51 10.53
C LYS A 38 -5.59 4.22 9.24
N LYS A 39 -5.69 5.56 9.27
CA LYS A 39 -6.00 6.33 8.07
C LYS A 39 -4.86 6.26 7.05
N LEU A 40 -3.60 6.32 7.50
CA LEU A 40 -2.44 6.16 6.63
C LEU A 40 -2.50 4.80 5.91
N LEU A 41 -2.72 3.70 6.64
CA LEU A 41 -2.84 2.37 6.07
C LEU A 41 -4.02 2.26 5.10
N ALA A 42 -5.17 2.88 5.40
CA ALA A 42 -6.33 2.88 4.53
C ALA A 42 -6.08 3.60 3.20
N TYR A 43 -5.45 4.78 3.23
CA TYR A 43 -5.12 5.51 2.00
C TYR A 43 -3.99 4.84 1.20
N SER A 44 -3.03 4.20 1.88
CA SER A 44 -2.05 3.33 1.25
C SER A 44 -2.73 2.18 0.50
N SER A 45 -3.67 1.50 1.14
CA SER A 45 -4.46 0.45 0.50
C SER A 45 -5.25 0.97 -0.71
N LEU A 46 -5.83 2.17 -0.64
CA LEU A 46 -6.53 2.78 -1.76
C LEU A 46 -5.60 2.96 -2.99
N ALA A 47 -4.36 3.37 -2.77
CA ALA A 47 -3.38 3.50 -3.84
C ALA A 47 -3.06 2.14 -4.50
N HIS A 48 -2.83 1.08 -3.70
CA HIS A 48 -2.58 -0.26 -4.23
C HIS A 48 -3.80 -0.84 -4.98
N VAL A 49 -5.02 -0.62 -4.46
CA VAL A 49 -6.26 -1.04 -5.15
C VAL A 49 -6.43 -0.29 -6.47
N GLY A 50 -6.05 0.98 -6.54
CA GLY A 50 -6.01 1.74 -7.81
C GLY A 50 -5.06 1.09 -8.83
N LEU A 51 -3.87 0.67 -8.40
CA LEU A 51 -2.91 -0.01 -9.28
C LEU A 51 -3.44 -1.39 -9.75
N ILE A 52 -4.06 -2.16 -8.85
CA ILE A 52 -4.73 -3.43 -9.18
C ILE A 52 -5.81 -3.21 -10.25
N ALA A 53 -6.66 -2.21 -10.05
CA ALA A 53 -7.72 -1.87 -11.01
C ALA A 53 -7.14 -1.48 -12.37
N ALA A 54 -6.07 -0.68 -12.40
CA ALA A 54 -5.37 -0.33 -13.63
C ALA A 54 -4.85 -1.58 -14.36
N GLY A 55 -4.26 -2.55 -13.64
CA GLY A 55 -3.83 -3.83 -14.18
C GLY A 55 -4.97 -4.63 -14.80
N CYS A 56 -6.12 -4.72 -14.13
CA CYS A 56 -7.31 -5.37 -14.69
C CYS A 56 -7.78 -4.73 -15.99
N TYR A 57 -7.71 -3.40 -16.10
CA TYR A 57 -8.19 -2.68 -17.28
C TYR A 57 -7.20 -2.65 -18.45
N THR A 58 -5.99 -3.19 -18.31
CA THR A 58 -5.09 -3.40 -19.46
C THR A 58 -5.62 -4.45 -20.44
N LEU A 59 -6.52 -5.31 -19.98
CA LEU A 59 -7.11 -6.42 -20.76
C LEU A 59 -6.09 -7.41 -21.33
N THR A 60 -4.88 -7.40 -20.78
CA THR A 60 -3.81 -8.35 -21.13
C THR A 60 -3.77 -9.50 -20.14
N ALA A 61 -3.25 -10.66 -20.55
CA ALA A 61 -3.06 -11.81 -19.66
C ALA A 61 -2.14 -11.45 -18.49
N ASP A 62 -1.04 -10.73 -18.75
CA ASP A 62 -0.10 -10.31 -17.71
C ASP A 62 -0.74 -9.34 -16.73
N GLY A 63 -1.54 -8.36 -17.22
CA GLY A 63 -2.23 -7.41 -16.35
C GLY A 63 -3.25 -8.06 -15.43
N LEU A 64 -4.03 -9.01 -15.94
CA LEU A 64 -4.98 -9.78 -15.15
C LEU A 64 -4.29 -10.69 -14.14
N ASN A 65 -3.27 -11.43 -14.55
CA ASN A 65 -2.50 -12.29 -13.66
C ASN A 65 -1.81 -11.47 -12.56
N GLY A 66 -1.15 -10.37 -12.93
CA GLY A 66 -0.52 -9.47 -11.99
C GLY A 66 -1.51 -8.86 -11.00
N ALA A 67 -2.68 -8.42 -11.47
CA ALA A 67 -3.74 -7.88 -10.63
C ALA A 67 -4.28 -8.90 -9.62
N VAL A 68 -4.59 -10.13 -10.06
CA VAL A 68 -5.05 -11.21 -9.17
C VAL A 68 -3.98 -11.56 -8.15
N TYR A 69 -2.73 -11.68 -8.58
CA TYR A 69 -1.61 -11.94 -7.69
C TYR A 69 -1.46 -10.83 -6.63
N GLN A 70 -1.54 -9.58 -7.07
CA GLN A 70 -1.46 -8.42 -6.19
C GLN A 70 -2.65 -8.33 -5.22
N MET A 71 -3.87 -8.68 -5.64
CA MET A 71 -5.03 -8.73 -4.74
C MET A 71 -4.78 -9.66 -3.56
N ILE A 72 -4.28 -10.86 -3.83
CA ILE A 72 -4.00 -11.87 -2.80
C ILE A 72 -2.87 -11.39 -1.89
N ALA A 73 -1.75 -10.97 -2.47
CA ALA A 73 -0.57 -10.52 -1.73
C ALA A 73 -0.89 -9.31 -0.85
N HIS A 74 -1.57 -8.29 -1.42
CA HIS A 74 -1.99 -7.09 -0.70
C HIS A 74 -2.98 -7.41 0.42
N GLY A 75 -3.94 -8.32 0.15
CA GLY A 75 -4.91 -8.75 1.15
C GLY A 75 -4.26 -9.29 2.42
N PHE A 76 -3.28 -10.19 2.29
CA PHE A 76 -2.55 -10.73 3.45
C PHE A 76 -1.77 -9.66 4.21
N VAL A 77 -1.05 -8.81 3.49
CA VAL A 77 -0.22 -7.77 4.09
C VAL A 77 -1.08 -6.73 4.81
N ILE A 78 -2.16 -6.27 4.19
CA ILE A 78 -3.00 -5.22 4.78
C ILE A 78 -3.76 -5.71 6.02
N VAL A 79 -4.20 -6.95 6.04
CA VAL A 79 -4.81 -7.57 7.24
C VAL A 79 -3.79 -7.59 8.38
N GLY A 80 -2.55 -8.01 8.12
CA GLY A 80 -1.48 -7.99 9.12
C GLY A 80 -1.16 -6.59 9.65
N LEU A 81 -1.09 -5.60 8.76
CA LEU A 81 -0.85 -4.20 9.14
C LEU A 81 -1.99 -3.61 9.97
N PHE A 82 -3.25 -3.85 9.61
CA PHE A 82 -4.39 -3.40 10.41
C PHE A 82 -4.47 -4.10 11.77
N PHE A 83 -4.15 -5.40 11.81
CA PHE A 83 -4.06 -6.12 13.06
C PHE A 83 -2.98 -5.54 13.98
N ALA A 84 -1.79 -5.27 13.43
CA ALA A 84 -0.71 -4.63 14.18
C ALA A 84 -1.10 -3.23 14.67
N ALA A 85 -1.77 -2.43 13.82
CA ALA A 85 -2.29 -1.11 14.22
C ALA A 85 -3.36 -1.20 15.31
N GLU A 86 -4.17 -2.26 15.33
CA GLU A 86 -5.14 -2.52 16.39
C GLU A 86 -4.44 -2.89 17.71
N VAL A 87 -3.41 -3.73 17.66
CA VAL A 87 -2.60 -4.08 18.85
C VAL A 87 -1.97 -2.83 19.46
N ILE A 88 -1.40 -1.95 18.63
CA ILE A 88 -0.84 -0.67 19.07
C ILE A 88 -1.92 0.18 19.73
N PHE A 89 -3.07 0.33 19.07
CA PHE A 89 -4.18 1.14 19.60
C PHE A 89 -4.69 0.63 20.95
N ARG A 90 -4.86 -0.68 21.11
CA ARG A 90 -5.33 -1.27 22.38
C ARG A 90 -4.35 -1.09 23.52
N ARG A 91 -3.04 -1.02 23.21
CA ARG A 91 -2.02 -0.87 24.22
C ARG A 91 -1.74 0.57 24.60
N PHE A 92 -1.81 1.50 23.62
CA PHE A 92 -1.44 2.90 23.80
C PHE A 92 -2.63 3.86 23.77
N GLU A 93 -3.83 3.37 23.53
CA GLU A 93 -5.09 4.12 23.45
C GLU A 93 -5.06 5.32 22.49
N THR A 94 -4.05 5.40 21.62
CA THR A 94 -3.90 6.44 20.61
C THR A 94 -3.58 5.84 19.25
N ARG A 95 -3.99 6.55 18.18
CA ARG A 95 -3.67 6.23 16.78
C ARG A 95 -2.78 7.28 16.14
N LYS A 96 -2.49 8.36 16.86
CA LYS A 96 -1.72 9.46 16.32
C LYS A 96 -0.24 9.08 16.29
N ILE A 97 0.34 9.13 15.10
CA ILE A 97 1.73 8.76 14.87
C ILE A 97 2.69 9.64 15.69
N ASP A 98 2.33 10.91 15.87
CA ASP A 98 3.13 11.89 16.63
C ASP A 98 3.10 11.64 18.15
N GLU A 99 2.13 10.86 18.65
CA GLU A 99 2.00 10.48 20.06
C GLU A 99 2.64 9.13 20.37
N LEU A 100 2.93 8.33 19.33
CA LEU A 100 3.60 7.03 19.41
C LEU A 100 5.12 7.21 19.29
N GLY A 101 5.88 6.27 19.81
CA GLY A 101 7.33 6.26 19.64
C GLY A 101 8.00 5.24 20.54
N GLY A 102 9.18 4.73 20.15
CA GLY A 102 10.03 3.88 20.98
C GLY A 102 9.48 2.49 21.28
N ILE A 103 8.47 1.99 20.55
CA ILE A 103 7.86 0.67 20.81
C ILE A 103 8.90 -0.44 20.72
N ARG A 104 9.93 -0.27 19.89
CA ARG A 104 11.02 -1.25 19.73
C ARG A 104 11.71 -1.59 21.06
N SER A 105 11.89 -0.63 21.95
CA SER A 105 12.58 -0.83 23.23
C SER A 105 11.85 -1.81 24.15
N GLN A 106 10.52 -1.90 24.01
CA GLN A 106 9.67 -2.73 24.84
C GLN A 106 9.19 -4.02 24.16
N ALA A 107 9.05 -4.00 22.84
CA ALA A 107 8.48 -5.08 22.05
C ALA A 107 9.28 -5.34 20.75
N SER A 108 10.53 -5.75 20.87
CA SER A 108 11.43 -5.96 19.72
C SER A 108 10.91 -7.00 18.73
N GLY A 109 10.32 -8.10 19.19
CA GLY A 109 9.73 -9.14 18.34
C GLY A 109 8.55 -8.61 17.53
N PHE A 110 7.63 -7.85 18.15
CA PHE A 110 6.53 -7.21 17.47
C PHE A 110 7.01 -6.20 16.41
N THR A 111 8.03 -5.40 16.76
CA THR A 111 8.65 -4.44 15.84
C THR A 111 9.23 -5.13 14.61
N SER A 112 9.91 -6.28 14.79
CA SER A 112 10.46 -7.05 13.67
C SER A 112 9.36 -7.59 12.73
N MET A 113 8.29 -8.14 13.30
CA MET A 113 7.13 -8.60 12.51
C MET A 113 6.46 -7.44 11.76
N PHE A 114 6.28 -6.30 12.43
CA PHE A 114 5.70 -5.12 11.80
C PHE A 114 6.60 -4.59 10.67
N MET A 115 7.94 -4.62 10.84
CA MET A 115 8.89 -4.24 9.79
C MET A 115 8.75 -5.15 8.55
N ILE A 116 8.62 -6.47 8.74
CA ILE A 116 8.41 -7.39 7.61
C ILE A 116 7.14 -7.04 6.85
N LEU A 117 6.03 -6.74 7.54
CA LEU A 117 4.77 -6.33 6.91
C LEU A 117 4.91 -4.99 6.18
N VAL A 118 5.62 -4.02 6.77
CA VAL A 118 5.90 -2.72 6.13
C VAL A 118 6.74 -2.92 4.87
N LEU A 119 7.83 -3.70 4.91
CA LEU A 119 8.66 -3.98 3.74
C LEU A 119 7.90 -4.75 2.66
N ALA A 120 7.02 -5.67 3.05
CA ALA A 120 6.14 -6.34 2.11
C ALA A 120 5.13 -5.37 1.46
N SER A 121 4.61 -4.40 2.22
CA SER A 121 3.65 -3.42 1.70
C SER A 121 4.26 -2.43 0.71
N VAL A 122 5.56 -2.16 0.79
CA VAL A 122 6.29 -1.28 -0.16
C VAL A 122 6.88 -2.04 -1.34
N ALA A 123 6.43 -3.28 -1.55
CA ALA A 123 6.88 -4.14 -2.63
C ALA A 123 8.41 -4.29 -2.72
N LEU A 124 9.04 -4.56 -1.57
CA LEU A 124 10.49 -4.84 -1.56
C LEU A 124 10.78 -6.08 -2.43
N PRO A 125 11.80 -6.05 -3.31
CA PRO A 125 12.22 -7.24 -4.05
C PRO A 125 12.43 -8.44 -3.12
N GLY A 126 11.80 -9.58 -3.45
CA GLY A 126 11.73 -10.77 -2.61
C GLY A 126 10.41 -10.93 -1.83
N THR A 127 9.52 -9.95 -1.89
CA THR A 127 8.15 -10.06 -1.34
C THR A 127 7.12 -10.39 -2.42
N TYR A 128 5.99 -10.95 -2.01
CA TYR A 128 4.89 -11.27 -2.94
C TYR A 128 4.32 -10.04 -3.63
N ASN A 129 4.20 -8.90 -2.92
CA ASN A 129 3.70 -7.66 -3.51
C ASN A 129 4.57 -7.15 -4.66
N PHE A 130 5.90 -7.33 -4.59
CA PHE A 130 6.80 -6.94 -5.67
C PHE A 130 6.45 -7.62 -6.99
N VAL A 131 6.20 -8.94 -6.95
CA VAL A 131 5.86 -9.70 -8.17
C VAL A 131 4.58 -9.17 -8.81
N GLY A 132 3.54 -8.94 -7.99
CA GLY A 132 2.26 -8.43 -8.47
C GLY A 132 2.37 -7.01 -9.04
N GLU A 133 2.99 -6.09 -8.30
CA GLU A 133 3.17 -4.69 -8.74
C GLU A 133 4.03 -4.59 -10.00
N PHE A 134 5.14 -5.32 -10.06
CA PHE A 134 6.01 -5.34 -11.23
C PHE A 134 5.27 -5.83 -12.47
N THR A 135 4.51 -6.92 -12.35
CA THR A 135 3.75 -7.49 -13.47
C THR A 135 2.66 -6.54 -13.95
N VAL A 136 1.96 -5.85 -13.04
CA VAL A 136 0.97 -4.83 -13.38
C VAL A 136 1.63 -3.64 -14.09
N LEU A 137 2.74 -3.12 -13.57
CA LEU A 137 3.46 -2.00 -14.20
C LEU A 137 4.02 -2.39 -15.58
N TYR A 138 4.51 -3.60 -15.72
CA TYR A 138 4.94 -4.14 -17.02
C TYR A 138 3.76 -4.16 -18.00
N SER A 139 2.61 -4.66 -17.61
CA SER A 139 1.41 -4.69 -18.43
C SER A 139 0.93 -3.27 -18.82
N LEU A 140 0.97 -2.31 -17.89
CA LEU A 140 0.66 -0.91 -18.17
C LEU A 140 1.63 -0.30 -19.19
N SER A 141 2.90 -0.66 -19.15
CA SER A 141 3.90 -0.18 -20.12
C SER A 141 3.63 -0.66 -21.54
N GLN A 142 2.99 -1.82 -21.70
CA GLN A 142 2.58 -2.34 -23.01
C GLN A 142 1.42 -1.53 -23.62
N VAL A 143 0.57 -0.94 -22.78
CA VAL A 143 -0.52 -0.08 -23.21
C VAL A 143 -0.03 1.34 -23.49
N ASN A 144 0.64 1.94 -22.52
CA ASN A 144 1.29 3.24 -22.61
C ASN A 144 2.32 3.41 -21.50
N ILE A 145 3.54 3.76 -21.89
CA ILE A 145 4.67 3.92 -20.95
C ILE A 145 4.37 4.96 -19.85
N TRP A 146 3.61 6.00 -20.16
CA TRP A 146 3.27 7.03 -19.18
C TRP A 146 2.38 6.51 -18.04
N PHE A 147 1.50 5.57 -18.34
CA PHE A 147 0.69 4.90 -17.30
C PHE A 147 1.58 4.12 -16.33
N ALA A 148 2.58 3.42 -16.84
CA ALA A 148 3.54 2.70 -16.01
C ALA A 148 4.43 3.64 -15.19
N VAL A 149 4.92 4.73 -15.79
CA VAL A 149 5.75 5.72 -15.09
C VAL A 149 4.97 6.38 -13.94
N ILE A 150 3.75 6.85 -14.22
CA ILE A 150 2.92 7.51 -13.21
C ILE A 150 2.47 6.49 -12.14
N GLY A 151 2.02 5.30 -12.55
CA GLY A 151 1.67 4.22 -11.62
C GLY A 151 2.86 3.81 -10.74
N GLY A 152 4.07 3.75 -11.29
CA GLY A 152 5.30 3.42 -10.58
C GLY A 152 5.72 4.43 -9.50
N THR A 153 5.21 5.67 -9.55
CA THR A 153 5.43 6.64 -8.46
C THR A 153 4.88 6.16 -7.13
N THR A 154 3.89 5.26 -7.14
CA THR A 154 3.31 4.64 -5.93
C THR A 154 4.37 3.94 -5.10
N ILE A 155 5.31 3.24 -5.75
CA ILE A 155 6.39 2.50 -5.06
C ILE A 155 7.24 3.48 -4.25
N ILE A 156 7.63 4.61 -4.87
CA ILE A 156 8.48 5.62 -4.23
C ILE A 156 7.73 6.31 -3.08
N LEU A 157 6.50 6.76 -3.35
CA LEU A 157 5.68 7.43 -2.34
C LEU A 157 5.31 6.47 -1.22
N GLY A 158 4.96 5.22 -1.56
CA GLY A 158 4.66 4.14 -0.62
C GLY A 158 5.81 3.86 0.32
N ALA A 159 7.01 3.70 -0.22
CA ALA A 159 8.21 3.49 0.58
C ALA A 159 8.44 4.67 1.54
N TYR A 160 8.31 5.90 1.05
CA TYR A 160 8.53 7.07 1.88
C TYR A 160 7.57 7.15 3.07
N TYR A 161 6.23 7.10 2.85
CA TYR A 161 5.30 7.29 3.96
C TYR A 161 5.25 6.07 4.90
N MET A 162 5.41 4.85 4.38
CA MET A 162 5.41 3.65 5.21
C MET A 162 6.66 3.54 6.07
N LEU A 163 7.85 3.81 5.53
CA LEU A 163 9.09 3.80 6.31
C LEU A 163 9.14 4.93 7.31
N LYS A 164 8.66 6.13 6.95
CA LYS A 164 8.55 7.26 7.88
C LYS A 164 7.58 6.95 9.03
N MET A 165 6.43 6.35 8.74
CA MET A 165 5.49 5.90 9.75
C MET A 165 6.15 4.87 10.67
N PHE A 166 6.82 3.86 10.11
CA PHE A 166 7.54 2.88 10.90
C PHE A 166 8.60 3.52 11.80
N GLN A 167 9.40 4.43 11.27
CA GLN A 167 10.41 5.15 12.02
C GLN A 167 9.81 5.91 13.22
N ASN A 168 8.74 6.65 13.00
CA ASN A 168 8.11 7.45 14.05
C ASN A 168 7.44 6.58 15.12
N VAL A 169 6.78 5.49 14.73
CA VAL A 169 6.03 4.64 15.65
C VAL A 169 6.96 3.69 16.42
N MET A 170 7.93 3.08 15.74
CA MET A 170 8.74 2.00 16.31
C MET A 170 10.09 2.48 16.85
N LEU A 171 10.76 3.44 16.18
CA LEU A 171 12.15 3.82 16.46
C LEU A 171 12.29 5.19 17.15
N GLY A 172 11.24 6.00 17.21
CA GLY A 172 11.25 7.32 17.84
C GLY A 172 11.59 7.26 19.32
N GLU A 173 11.75 8.44 19.95
CA GLU A 173 11.89 8.53 21.41
C GLU A 173 10.64 7.98 22.11
N THR A 174 10.86 7.28 23.24
CA THR A 174 9.77 6.73 24.02
C THR A 174 8.93 7.86 24.59
N ASN A 175 7.70 7.99 24.11
CA ASN A 175 6.79 9.00 24.64
C ASN A 175 6.25 8.54 26.02
N THR A 176 6.93 8.98 27.07
CA THR A 176 6.62 8.60 28.47
C THR A 176 5.19 8.94 28.92
N LYS A 177 4.48 9.78 28.18
CA LYS A 177 3.07 10.08 28.49
C LYS A 177 2.11 8.95 28.11
N VAL A 178 2.52 8.05 27.24
CA VAL A 178 1.72 6.94 26.72
C VAL A 178 2.03 5.62 27.43
N PHE A 179 3.21 5.52 28.03
CA PHE A 179 3.58 4.40 28.85
C PHE A 179 3.14 4.66 30.30
N LYS A 180 1.88 4.43 30.58
CA LYS A 180 1.40 4.24 31.95
C LYS A 180 1.69 2.80 32.35
N ASP A 181 2.42 2.65 33.48
CA ASP A 181 2.71 1.37 34.14
C ASP A 181 1.43 0.53 34.34
#